data_b8bf318c6e72e4998145a069a193ffee
#
_entry.id   b8bf318c6e72e4998145a069a193ffee
#
_cell.length_a   1.000
_cell.length_b   1.000
_cell.length_c   1.000
_cell.angle_alpha   90.00
_cell.angle_beta   90.00
_cell.angle_gamma   90.00
#
_symmetry.space_group_name_H-M   'P 1'
#
loop_
_entity.id
_entity.type
_entity.pdbx_description
1 polymer ?
#
loop_
_entity_poly.entity_id
_entity_poly.type
_entity_poly.pdbx_seq_one_letter_code
_entity_poly.pdbx_strand_id
1 'polypeptide(L)'
;CIRDSYRTERLVESLRKHCPNGIDIDFENVGGAALDAVLSLINLGARMVLCGLISQYNATRPVPGPYNFANVLIQRARIEGFIVLDYLHRAPEAISALSEWFKEGKIRYRVEVVDGLENAVDTINRLFDGSHQGKLIVKVSQEPW
;
A
#
# COMPACT_ATOMS: atom_id res chain seq x y z
N CYS A 1 -15.16 4.32 -0.07
CA CYS A 1 -13.71 4.22 -0.18
C CYS A 1 -13.23 5.30 -1.15
N ILE A 2 -12.40 6.20 -0.68
CA ILE A 2 -11.78 7.24 -1.51
C ILE A 2 -10.46 6.64 -2.00
N ARG A 3 -10.25 6.67 -3.31
CA ARG A 3 -9.01 6.24 -3.95
C ARG A 3 -8.46 7.39 -4.77
N ASP A 4 -7.43 8.04 -4.26
CA ASP A 4 -6.76 9.14 -4.94
C ASP A 4 -5.55 8.65 -5.71
N SER A 5 -5.26 9.32 -6.82
CA SER A 5 -4.05 9.07 -7.59
C SER A 5 -2.96 10.05 -7.17
N TYR A 6 -1.97 9.58 -6.43
CA TYR A 6 -0.79 10.38 -6.05
C TYR A 6 0.04 10.86 -7.26
N ARG A 7 -0.26 10.40 -8.48
CA ARG A 7 0.43 10.80 -9.71
C ARG A 7 -0.17 12.06 -10.35
N THR A 8 -1.44 12.34 -10.07
CA THR A 8 -2.19 13.42 -10.74
C THR A 8 -2.52 14.60 -9.84
N GLU A 9 -2.37 14.43 -8.53
CA GLU A 9 -2.71 15.43 -7.52
C GLU A 9 -1.51 15.78 -6.63
N ARG A 10 -1.53 16.98 -6.08
CA ARG A 10 -0.58 17.36 -5.02
C ARG A 10 -0.95 16.60 -3.74
N LEU A 11 -0.15 15.62 -3.38
CA LEU A 11 -0.48 14.61 -2.37
C LEU A 11 -0.90 15.21 -1.02
N VAL A 12 -0.18 16.23 -0.54
CA VAL A 12 -0.52 16.90 0.74
C VAL A 12 -1.88 17.59 0.68
N GLU A 13 -2.20 18.23 -0.46
CA GLU A 13 -3.49 18.92 -0.63
C GLU A 13 -4.65 17.92 -0.71
N SER A 14 -4.46 16.82 -1.43
CA SER A 14 -5.42 15.74 -1.50
C SER A 14 -5.66 15.11 -0.13
N LEU A 15 -4.60 14.81 0.61
CA LEU A 15 -4.72 14.29 1.98
C LEU A 15 -5.45 15.26 2.92
N ARG A 16 -5.15 16.57 2.87
CA ARG A 16 -5.88 17.56 3.67
C ARG A 16 -7.37 17.61 3.37
N LYS A 17 -7.71 17.49 2.10
CA LYS A 17 -9.12 17.47 1.65
C LYS A 17 -9.87 16.25 2.17
N HIS A 18 -9.22 15.06 2.16
CA HIS A 18 -9.87 13.80 2.50
C HIS A 18 -9.68 13.38 3.95
N CYS A 19 -8.67 13.93 4.63
CA CYS A 19 -8.40 13.76 6.06
C CYS A 19 -8.43 15.13 6.77
N PRO A 20 -9.57 15.83 6.78
CA PRO A 20 -9.65 17.21 7.34
C PRO A 20 -9.33 17.28 8.83
N ASN A 21 -9.47 16.16 9.55
CA ASN A 21 -9.18 16.03 10.99
C ASN A 21 -7.77 15.47 11.25
N GLY A 22 -6.91 15.36 10.22
CA GLY A 22 -5.59 14.74 10.32
C GLY A 22 -5.61 13.23 10.21
N ILE A 23 -4.48 12.58 10.48
CA ILE A 23 -4.27 11.14 10.29
C ILE A 23 -3.90 10.52 11.64
N ASP A 24 -4.72 9.59 12.12
CA ASP A 24 -4.49 8.84 13.36
C ASP A 24 -3.79 7.51 13.10
N ILE A 25 -4.08 6.87 11.95
CA ILE A 25 -3.54 5.56 11.57
C ILE A 25 -3.07 5.61 10.11
N ASP A 26 -1.85 5.13 9.89
CA ASP A 26 -1.29 4.92 8.56
C ASP A 26 -0.78 3.48 8.42
N PHE A 27 -1.12 2.84 7.30
CA PHE A 27 -0.57 1.55 6.90
C PHE A 27 0.31 1.76 5.68
N GLU A 28 1.60 1.93 5.93
CA GLU A 28 2.56 2.42 4.95
C GLU A 28 3.16 1.29 4.11
N ASN A 29 3.03 1.42 2.79
CA ASN A 29 3.61 0.52 1.80
C ASN A 29 4.46 1.21 0.74
N VAL A 30 4.43 2.54 0.67
CA VAL A 30 4.98 3.31 -0.46
C VAL A 30 6.32 3.96 -0.09
N GLY A 31 6.38 4.65 1.04
CA GLY A 31 7.55 5.43 1.44
C GLY A 31 7.72 6.74 0.66
N GLY A 32 8.91 7.31 0.72
CA GLY A 32 9.29 8.51 -0.03
C GLY A 32 8.34 9.69 0.20
N ALA A 33 7.92 10.35 -0.89
CA ALA A 33 7.05 11.51 -0.82
C ALA A 33 5.66 11.22 -0.22
N ALA A 34 5.16 9.98 -0.34
CA ALA A 34 3.88 9.57 0.25
C ALA A 34 3.97 9.57 1.78
N LEU A 35 4.97 8.90 2.33
CA LEU A 35 5.24 8.89 3.76
C LEU A 35 5.48 10.30 4.29
N ASP A 36 6.24 11.12 3.57
CA ASP A 36 6.52 12.49 3.98
C ASP A 36 5.25 13.36 4.05
N ALA A 37 4.35 13.20 3.07
CA ALA A 37 3.06 13.85 3.07
C ALA A 37 2.18 13.42 4.25
N VAL A 38 2.12 12.12 4.54
CA VAL A 38 1.39 11.58 5.71
C VAL A 38 1.95 12.16 7.01
N LEU A 39 3.28 12.13 7.18
CA LEU A 39 3.95 12.68 8.38
C LEU A 39 3.64 14.16 8.61
N SER A 40 3.36 14.93 7.55
CA SER A 40 2.98 16.34 7.68
C SER A 40 1.58 16.55 8.28
N LEU A 41 0.75 15.50 8.35
CA LEU A 41 -0.67 15.57 8.73
C LEU A 41 -1.06 14.63 9.88
N ILE A 42 -0.09 13.94 10.49
CA ILE A 42 -0.36 13.02 11.61
C ILE A 42 -0.84 13.77 12.85
N ASN A 43 -1.78 13.15 13.53
CA ASN A 43 -2.32 13.63 14.80
C ASN A 43 -1.45 13.23 16.00
N LEU A 44 -1.75 13.80 17.13
CA LEU A 44 -1.15 13.44 18.41
C LEU A 44 -1.38 11.95 18.72
N GLY A 45 -0.30 11.22 18.96
CA GLY A 45 -0.37 9.79 19.27
C GLY A 45 -0.68 8.88 18.07
N ALA A 46 -0.54 9.39 16.84
CA ALA A 46 -0.76 8.62 15.61
C ALA A 46 0.07 7.32 15.60
N ARG A 47 -0.46 6.30 14.94
CA ARG A 47 0.19 5.00 14.78
C ARG A 47 0.42 4.70 13.31
N MET A 48 1.66 4.36 12.98
CA MET A 48 2.07 4.05 11.63
C MET A 48 2.62 2.62 11.59
N VAL A 49 2.04 1.78 10.74
CA VAL A 49 2.49 0.41 10.50
C VAL A 49 3.30 0.39 9.21
N LEU A 50 4.59 0.18 9.32
CA LEU A 50 5.51 0.19 8.19
C LEU A 50 5.62 -1.23 7.61
N CYS A 51 4.82 -1.52 6.59
CA CYS A 51 4.77 -2.81 5.90
C CYS A 51 5.70 -2.86 4.67
N GLY A 52 5.91 -1.74 4.00
CA GLY A 52 6.76 -1.67 2.82
C GLY A 52 7.15 -0.24 2.44
N LEU A 53 8.17 -0.16 1.57
CA LEU A 53 8.72 1.10 1.05
C LEU A 53 8.98 0.95 -0.45
N ILE A 54 7.95 0.57 -1.23
CA ILE A 54 8.11 0.16 -2.64
C ILE A 54 8.74 1.24 -3.52
N SER A 55 8.56 2.51 -3.19
CA SER A 55 9.19 3.63 -3.91
C SER A 55 10.73 3.63 -3.83
N GLN A 56 11.30 2.85 -2.90
CA GLN A 56 12.74 2.81 -2.63
C GLN A 56 13.40 1.51 -3.12
N TYR A 57 12.64 0.48 -3.49
CA TYR A 57 13.18 -0.85 -3.78
C TYR A 57 14.13 -0.87 -4.99
N ASN A 58 13.94 0.03 -5.95
CA ASN A 58 14.79 0.15 -7.14
C ASN A 58 15.83 1.29 -7.02
N ALA A 59 16.03 1.83 -5.82
CA ALA A 59 16.97 2.91 -5.63
C ALA A 59 18.42 2.43 -5.81
N THR A 60 19.18 3.11 -6.65
CA THR A 60 20.60 2.84 -6.90
C THR A 60 21.54 3.69 -6.02
N ARG A 61 20.98 4.57 -5.20
CA ARG A 61 21.68 5.44 -4.25
C ARG A 61 20.95 5.45 -2.92
N PRO A 62 21.62 5.81 -1.81
CA PRO A 62 20.96 5.96 -0.52
C PRO A 62 19.77 6.92 -0.62
N VAL A 63 18.63 6.49 -0.10
CA VAL A 63 17.41 7.30 -0.09
C VAL A 63 17.41 8.16 1.17
N PRO A 64 17.21 9.47 1.06
CA PRO A 64 17.10 10.34 2.24
C PRO A 64 15.88 9.96 3.07
N GLY A 65 15.96 10.18 4.36
CA GLY A 65 14.82 10.06 5.26
C GLY A 65 13.75 11.12 4.93
N PRO A 66 12.52 10.94 5.46
CA PRO A 66 11.46 11.92 5.26
C PRO A 66 11.80 13.26 5.92
N TYR A 67 11.50 14.36 5.24
CA TYR A 67 11.75 15.73 5.74
C TYR A 67 10.91 16.05 6.99
N ASN A 68 9.68 15.52 7.04
CA ASN A 68 8.74 15.73 8.15
C ASN A 68 8.92 14.75 9.31
N PHE A 69 10.06 14.03 9.38
CA PHE A 69 10.30 13.02 10.43
C PHE A 69 10.22 13.59 11.86
N ALA A 70 10.57 14.88 12.03
CA ALA A 70 10.45 15.57 13.32
C ALA A 70 9.01 15.54 13.90
N ASN A 71 8.00 15.40 13.04
CA ASN A 71 6.61 15.31 13.49
C ASN A 71 6.33 14.03 14.29
N VAL A 72 7.12 12.97 14.11
CA VAL A 72 7.02 11.77 14.95
C VAL A 72 7.26 12.11 16.42
N LEU A 73 8.27 12.95 16.71
CA LEU A 73 8.55 13.45 18.04
C LEU A 73 7.47 14.43 18.51
N ILE A 74 7.14 15.43 17.67
CA ILE A 74 6.22 16.51 18.02
C ILE A 74 4.83 15.94 18.35
N GLN A 75 4.37 15.00 17.56
CA GLN A 75 3.06 14.34 17.71
C GLN A 75 3.11 13.10 18.61
N ARG A 76 4.28 12.76 19.18
CA ARG A 76 4.46 11.54 19.99
C ARG A 76 3.90 10.29 19.31
N ALA A 77 4.07 10.24 17.98
CA ALA A 77 3.60 9.15 17.14
C ALA A 77 4.45 7.88 17.34
N ARG A 78 3.86 6.73 17.05
CA ARG A 78 4.54 5.44 17.04
C ARG A 78 4.65 4.92 15.63
N ILE A 79 5.87 4.54 15.22
CA ILE A 79 6.14 3.83 13.96
C ILE A 79 6.61 2.43 14.31
N GLU A 80 5.98 1.42 13.72
CA GLU A 80 6.29 0.02 13.98
C GLU A 80 6.42 -0.75 12.67
N GLY A 81 7.51 -1.51 12.53
CA GLY A 81 7.69 -2.40 11.39
C GLY A 81 6.75 -3.60 11.46
N PHE A 82 6.25 -4.02 10.30
CA PHE A 82 5.32 -5.14 10.16
C PHE A 82 5.72 -6.03 8.98
N ILE A 83 5.81 -7.32 9.23
CA ILE A 83 5.96 -8.33 8.18
C ILE A 83 4.85 -9.37 8.34
N VAL A 84 4.07 -9.57 7.27
CA VAL A 84 2.92 -10.49 7.29
C VAL A 84 3.30 -11.93 7.65
N LEU A 85 4.54 -12.34 7.39
CA LEU A 85 5.01 -13.70 7.68
C LEU A 85 4.97 -14.02 9.18
N ASP A 86 5.15 -13.02 10.05
CA ASP A 86 5.08 -13.19 11.51
C ASP A 86 3.66 -13.55 11.99
N TYR A 87 2.66 -13.29 11.13
CA TYR A 87 1.23 -13.46 11.43
C TYR A 87 0.59 -14.63 10.65
N LEU A 88 1.38 -15.47 9.96
CA LEU A 88 0.83 -16.60 9.18
C LEU A 88 0.00 -17.58 10.01
N HIS A 89 0.30 -17.72 11.29
CA HIS A 89 -0.49 -18.53 12.21
C HIS A 89 -1.96 -18.05 12.34
N ARG A 90 -2.23 -16.78 12.00
CA ARG A 90 -3.58 -16.17 11.96
C ARG A 90 -4.21 -16.16 10.57
N ALA A 91 -3.54 -16.72 9.56
CA ALA A 91 -4.08 -16.73 8.19
C ALA A 91 -5.49 -17.36 8.07
N PRO A 92 -5.82 -18.46 8.76
CA PRO A 92 -7.18 -19.03 8.71
C PRO A 92 -8.26 -18.05 9.18
N GLU A 93 -8.00 -17.27 10.24
CA GLU A 93 -8.90 -16.23 10.75
C GLU A 93 -9.17 -15.16 9.69
N ALA A 94 -8.08 -14.64 9.06
CA ALA A 94 -8.17 -13.63 8.02
C ALA A 94 -8.92 -14.15 6.78
N ILE A 95 -8.62 -15.37 6.33
CA ILE A 95 -9.27 -15.99 5.17
C ILE A 95 -10.78 -16.17 5.43
N SER A 96 -11.16 -16.61 6.61
CA SER A 96 -12.58 -16.76 6.98
C SER A 96 -13.31 -15.42 6.88
N ALA A 97 -12.79 -14.38 7.55
CA ALA A 97 -13.41 -13.05 7.55
C ALA A 97 -13.50 -12.44 6.14
N LEU A 98 -12.42 -12.55 5.34
CA LEU A 98 -12.42 -12.06 3.97
C LEU A 98 -13.42 -12.80 3.07
N SER A 99 -13.56 -14.13 3.26
CA SER A 99 -14.51 -14.95 2.51
C SER A 99 -15.95 -14.57 2.84
N GLU A 100 -16.26 -14.30 4.10
CA GLU A 100 -17.58 -13.82 4.52
C GLU A 100 -17.88 -12.44 3.91
N TRP A 101 -16.98 -11.48 4.03
CA TRP A 101 -17.16 -10.14 3.47
C TRP A 101 -17.30 -10.15 1.95
N PHE A 102 -16.61 -11.07 1.29
CA PHE A 102 -16.77 -11.27 -0.15
C PHE A 102 -18.16 -11.80 -0.49
N LYS A 103 -18.65 -12.85 0.19
CA LYS A 103 -20.00 -13.41 -0.01
C LYS A 103 -21.09 -12.38 0.25
N GLU A 104 -20.90 -11.53 1.24
CA GLU A 104 -21.83 -10.44 1.59
C GLU A 104 -21.74 -9.22 0.65
N GLY A 105 -20.82 -9.23 -0.32
CA GLY A 105 -20.60 -8.12 -1.24
C GLY A 105 -19.96 -6.87 -0.59
N LYS A 106 -19.46 -6.99 0.65
CA LYS A 106 -18.80 -5.90 1.38
C LYS A 106 -17.44 -5.54 0.79
N ILE A 107 -16.74 -6.51 0.17
CA ILE A 107 -15.50 -6.29 -0.53
C ILE A 107 -15.65 -6.65 -2.00
N ARG A 108 -14.91 -5.92 -2.85
CA ARG A 108 -14.83 -6.18 -4.29
C ARG A 108 -13.35 -6.33 -4.65
N TYR A 109 -13.06 -7.30 -5.51
CA TYR A 109 -11.73 -7.46 -6.07
C TYR A 109 -11.74 -7.24 -7.57
N ARG A 110 -10.59 -6.92 -8.10
CA ARG A 110 -10.36 -6.84 -9.55
C ARG A 110 -9.11 -7.64 -9.87
N VAL A 111 -9.20 -8.45 -10.91
CA VAL A 111 -8.10 -9.25 -11.42
C VAL A 111 -7.86 -8.84 -12.87
N GLU A 112 -6.61 -8.73 -13.24
CA GLU A 112 -6.16 -8.58 -14.62
C GLU A 112 -5.28 -9.77 -14.95
N VAL A 113 -5.66 -10.55 -15.97
CA VAL A 113 -4.97 -11.78 -16.37
C VAL A 113 -4.25 -11.53 -17.68
N VAL A 114 -2.98 -11.89 -17.72
CA VAL A 114 -2.13 -11.90 -18.93
C VAL A 114 -1.81 -13.35 -19.25
N ASP A 115 -2.17 -13.80 -20.44
CA ASP A 115 -1.91 -15.17 -20.86
C ASP A 115 -0.45 -15.36 -21.30
N GLY A 116 0.11 -16.53 -20.96
CA GLY A 116 1.42 -16.99 -21.40
C GLY A 116 2.58 -16.59 -20.47
N LEU A 117 3.40 -17.59 -20.13
CA LEU A 117 4.60 -17.39 -19.29
C LEU A 117 5.63 -16.45 -19.97
N GLU A 118 5.68 -16.44 -21.29
CA GLU A 118 6.54 -15.57 -22.09
C GLU A 118 6.32 -14.08 -21.80
N ASN A 119 5.12 -13.72 -21.35
CA ASN A 119 4.77 -12.35 -21.02
C ASN A 119 5.10 -11.95 -19.56
N ALA A 120 5.68 -12.86 -18.77
CA ALA A 120 5.89 -12.62 -17.33
C ALA A 120 6.84 -11.44 -17.07
N VAL A 121 7.90 -11.29 -17.86
CA VAL A 121 8.89 -10.21 -17.69
C VAL A 121 8.29 -8.84 -17.98
N ASP A 122 7.54 -8.72 -19.07
CA ASP A 122 6.86 -7.45 -19.39
C ASP A 122 5.74 -7.15 -18.40
N THR A 123 5.05 -8.18 -17.93
CA THR A 123 3.97 -8.06 -16.95
C THR A 123 4.48 -7.56 -15.59
N ILE A 124 5.66 -8.00 -15.13
CA ILE A 124 6.20 -7.53 -13.85
C ILE A 124 6.53 -6.03 -13.89
N ASN A 125 6.98 -5.50 -15.03
CA ASN A 125 7.27 -4.08 -15.18
C ASN A 125 6.03 -3.21 -14.94
N ARG A 126 4.84 -3.73 -15.24
CA ARG A 126 3.56 -3.04 -15.02
C ARG A 126 3.23 -2.82 -13.54
N LEU A 127 3.85 -3.58 -12.62
CA LEU A 127 3.75 -3.33 -11.18
C LEU A 127 4.46 -2.03 -10.78
N PHE A 128 5.55 -1.70 -11.46
CA PHE A 128 6.37 -0.51 -11.16
C PHE A 128 5.88 0.73 -11.88
N ASP A 129 5.39 0.61 -13.10
CA ASP A 129 4.86 1.74 -13.87
C ASP A 129 3.39 2.06 -13.53
N GLY A 130 2.70 1.12 -12.83
CA GLY A 130 1.31 1.27 -12.39
C GLY A 130 0.29 1.22 -13.53
N SER A 131 0.62 0.61 -14.66
CA SER A 131 -0.28 0.44 -15.81
C SER A 131 -1.27 -0.72 -15.64
N HIS A 132 -1.31 -1.39 -14.48
CA HIS A 132 -2.23 -2.47 -14.15
C HIS A 132 -3.36 -2.01 -13.23
N GLN A 133 -4.44 -2.78 -13.18
CA GLN A 133 -5.57 -2.52 -12.30
C GLN A 133 -5.96 -3.78 -11.50
N GLY A 134 -5.85 -3.68 -10.17
CA GLY A 134 -6.16 -4.79 -9.26
C GLY A 134 -5.02 -5.80 -9.16
N LYS A 135 -5.35 -7.08 -8.97
CA LYS A 135 -4.37 -8.16 -8.88
C LYS A 135 -3.93 -8.57 -10.29
N LEU A 136 -2.66 -8.35 -10.59
CA LEU A 136 -2.06 -8.77 -11.85
C LEU A 136 -1.62 -10.25 -11.75
N ILE A 137 -2.06 -11.08 -12.69
CA ILE A 137 -1.80 -12.52 -12.73
C ILE A 137 -1.29 -12.88 -14.13
N VAL A 138 -0.26 -13.72 -14.19
CA VAL A 138 0.17 -14.38 -15.44
C VAL A 138 -0.38 -15.79 -15.44
N LYS A 139 -1.20 -16.11 -16.45
CA LYS A 139 -1.74 -17.46 -16.66
C LYS A 139 -0.72 -18.30 -17.43
N VAL A 140 -0.09 -19.25 -16.75
CA VAL A 140 1.01 -20.06 -17.31
C VAL A 140 0.57 -21.38 -17.92
N SER A 141 -0.68 -21.80 -17.68
CA SER A 141 -1.28 -23.01 -18.24
C SER A 141 -2.79 -22.88 -18.29
N GLN A 142 -3.45 -23.80 -18.99
CA GLN A 142 -4.90 -23.96 -18.85
C GLN A 142 -5.24 -24.40 -17.43
N GLU A 143 -6.40 -23.99 -16.94
CA GLU A 143 -6.90 -24.45 -15.65
C GLU A 143 -7.07 -25.97 -15.69
N PRO A 144 -6.67 -26.72 -14.65
CA PRO A 144 -6.66 -28.17 -14.67
C PRO A 144 -8.07 -28.83 -14.63
N TRP A 145 -9.13 -28.01 -14.58
CA TRP A 145 -10.55 -28.42 -14.62
C TRP A 145 -11.43 -27.37 -15.30
#